data_f83cabda585279d3dd59b9ab34144817
#
_entry.id   f83cabda585279d3dd59b9ab34144817
#
_cell.length_a   1.000
_cell.length_b   1.000
_cell.length_c   1.000
_cell.angle_alpha   90.00
_cell.angle_beta   90.00
_cell.angle_gamma   90.00
#
_symmetry.space_group_name_H-M   'P 1'
#
loop_
_entity.id
_entity.type
_entity.pdbx_description
1 polymer ?
#
loop_
_entity_poly.entity_id
_entity_poly.type
_entity_poly.pdbx_seq_one_letter_code
_entity_poly.pdbx_strand_id
1 'polypeptide(L)'
;LPAVLRNGLSDINVWLWQILQAEVSGEAVPAQSLCGMNAEAIRLVSHDPMKYLGQGHIVPDVALGPNVALLNWLRAQAREVEVAYVQVGMEREDILASLNRLSSAIYVLMLLTVVAESGRDISKVGL
;
A
#
# COMPACT_ATOMS: atom_id res chain seq x y z
N LEU A 1 16.72 -2.54 -7.30
CA LEU A 1 15.64 -2.20 -6.37
C LEU A 1 15.87 -2.88 -5.02
N PRO A 2 15.57 -2.21 -3.90
CA PRO A 2 15.56 -2.88 -2.61
C PRO A 2 14.62 -4.10 -2.61
N ALA A 3 14.99 -5.15 -1.88
CA ALA A 3 14.17 -6.37 -1.83
C ALA A 3 12.74 -6.09 -1.33
N VAL A 4 12.60 -5.20 -0.34
CA VAL A 4 11.28 -4.84 0.19
C VAL A 4 10.41 -4.18 -0.87
N LEU A 5 10.98 -3.37 -1.73
CA LEU A 5 10.24 -2.72 -2.83
C LEU A 5 9.78 -3.75 -3.86
N ARG A 6 10.65 -4.68 -4.26
CA ARG A 6 10.27 -5.77 -5.17
C ARG A 6 9.14 -6.61 -4.59
N ASN A 7 9.27 -7.03 -3.34
CA ASN A 7 8.27 -7.84 -2.67
C ASN A 7 6.95 -7.08 -2.52
N GLY A 8 7.01 -5.81 -2.15
CA GLY A 8 5.84 -4.97 -2.02
C GLY A 8 5.12 -4.74 -3.35
N LEU A 9 5.86 -4.52 -4.43
CA LEU A 9 5.26 -4.36 -5.76
C LEU A 9 4.58 -5.65 -6.23
N SER A 10 5.18 -6.81 -5.93
CA SER A 10 4.57 -8.11 -6.21
C SER A 10 3.25 -8.26 -5.44
N ASP A 11 3.23 -7.89 -4.18
CA ASP A 11 2.01 -7.95 -3.35
C ASP A 11 0.93 -7.00 -3.86
N ILE A 12 1.31 -5.80 -4.29
CA ILE A 12 0.37 -4.84 -4.89
C ILE A 12 -0.24 -5.41 -6.17
N ASN A 13 0.57 -6.08 -6.98
CA ASN A 13 0.09 -6.72 -8.20
C ASN A 13 -0.94 -7.81 -7.90
N VAL A 14 -0.67 -8.64 -6.90
CA VAL A 14 -1.63 -9.65 -6.41
C VAL A 14 -2.91 -8.98 -5.89
N TRP A 15 -2.77 -7.89 -5.14
CA TRP A 15 -3.89 -7.12 -4.59
C TRP A 15 -4.83 -6.63 -5.69
N LEU A 16 -4.27 -6.02 -6.74
CA LEU A 16 -5.05 -5.54 -7.89
C LEU A 16 -5.74 -6.69 -8.63
N TRP A 17 -5.04 -7.81 -8.81
CA TRP A 17 -5.61 -9.00 -9.43
C TRP A 17 -6.79 -9.55 -8.63
N GLN A 18 -6.68 -9.58 -7.32
CA GLN A 18 -7.75 -10.04 -6.43
C GLN A 18 -8.99 -9.15 -6.51
N ILE A 19 -8.82 -7.83 -6.60
CA ILE A 19 -9.93 -6.90 -6.79
C ILE A 19 -10.61 -7.17 -8.13
N LEU A 20 -9.84 -7.31 -9.20
CA LEU A 20 -10.37 -7.57 -10.53
C LEU A 20 -11.15 -8.89 -10.57
N GLN A 21 -10.60 -9.95 -9.98
CA GLN A 21 -11.28 -11.25 -9.91
C GLN A 21 -12.58 -11.16 -9.12
N ALA A 22 -12.60 -10.47 -8.01
CA ALA A 22 -13.79 -10.28 -7.20
C ALA A 22 -14.89 -9.55 -7.99
N GLU A 23 -14.50 -8.51 -8.72
CA GLU A 23 -15.43 -7.75 -9.56
C GLU A 23 -16.05 -8.63 -10.65
N VAL A 24 -15.24 -9.42 -11.34
CA VAL A 24 -15.69 -10.25 -12.46
C VAL A 24 -16.51 -11.45 -11.99
N SER A 25 -16.08 -12.12 -10.92
CA SER A 25 -16.71 -13.35 -10.42
C SER A 25 -17.91 -13.12 -9.52
N GLY A 26 -18.02 -11.95 -8.91
CA GLY A 26 -19.00 -11.66 -7.86
C GLY A 26 -18.65 -12.26 -6.50
N GLU A 27 -17.52 -12.93 -6.37
CA GLU A 27 -17.05 -13.48 -5.10
C GLU A 27 -16.45 -12.40 -4.21
N ALA A 28 -16.37 -12.67 -2.91
CA ALA A 28 -15.78 -11.75 -1.95
C ALA A 28 -14.29 -11.53 -2.23
N VAL A 29 -13.78 -10.33 -1.94
CA VAL A 29 -12.35 -10.04 -2.00
C VAL A 29 -11.66 -10.86 -0.90
N PRO A 30 -10.64 -11.66 -1.25
CA PRO A 30 -9.90 -12.44 -0.24
C PRO A 30 -9.05 -11.53 0.65
N ALA A 31 -8.54 -12.09 1.74
CA ALA A 31 -7.61 -11.38 2.61
C ALA A 31 -6.36 -10.99 1.83
N GLN A 32 -5.90 -9.76 2.06
CA GLN A 32 -4.79 -9.16 1.33
C GLN A 32 -3.65 -8.82 2.28
N SER A 33 -2.44 -8.82 1.77
CA SER A 33 -1.25 -8.51 2.58
C SER A 33 -0.23 -7.69 1.80
N LEU A 34 0.63 -6.99 2.53
CA LEU A 34 1.77 -6.26 1.99
C LEU A 34 3.00 -6.57 2.85
N CYS A 35 4.03 -7.14 2.25
CA CYS A 35 5.28 -7.47 2.96
C CYS A 35 5.02 -8.23 4.27
N GLY A 36 4.10 -9.19 4.24
CA GLY A 36 3.71 -9.97 5.40
C GLY A 36 2.75 -9.29 6.36
N MET A 37 2.38 -8.04 6.11
CA MET A 37 1.43 -7.30 6.95
C MET A 37 0.00 -7.51 6.48
N ASN A 38 -0.89 -7.87 7.41
CA ASN A 38 -2.32 -7.93 7.13
C ASN A 38 -2.95 -6.52 7.18
N ALA A 39 -4.26 -6.45 6.92
CA ALA A 39 -4.98 -5.17 6.89
C ALA A 39 -4.83 -4.37 8.18
N GLU A 40 -4.88 -5.02 9.34
CA GLU A 40 -4.75 -4.35 10.63
C GLU A 40 -3.33 -3.80 10.83
N ALA A 41 -2.30 -4.58 10.50
CA ALA A 41 -0.92 -4.13 10.59
C ALA A 41 -0.65 -2.95 9.64
N ILE A 42 -1.16 -3.00 8.42
CA ILE A 42 -1.04 -1.89 7.47
C ILE A 42 -1.68 -0.61 8.05
N ARG A 43 -2.87 -0.75 8.64
CA ARG A 43 -3.56 0.39 9.26
C ARG A 43 -2.72 1.00 10.38
N LEU A 44 -2.21 0.16 11.29
CA LEU A 44 -1.41 0.63 12.42
C LEU A 44 -0.14 1.35 11.97
N VAL A 45 0.59 0.77 11.02
CA VAL A 45 1.84 1.36 10.51
C VAL A 45 1.56 2.66 9.77
N SER A 46 0.51 2.71 8.96
CA SER A 46 0.18 3.92 8.19
C SER A 46 -0.22 5.09 9.09
N HIS A 47 -0.81 4.81 10.26
CA HIS A 47 -1.24 5.84 11.21
C HIS A 47 -0.12 6.31 12.13
N ASP A 48 0.78 5.42 12.54
CA ASP A 48 1.88 5.76 13.44
C ASP A 48 3.19 5.10 13.00
N PRO A 49 3.76 5.54 11.88
CA PRO A 49 4.97 4.91 11.34
C PRO A 49 6.19 5.07 12.25
N MET A 50 6.26 6.13 13.05
CA MET A 50 7.38 6.33 13.98
C MET A 50 7.43 5.20 15.00
N LYS A 51 6.27 4.78 15.53
CA LYS A 51 6.19 3.71 16.51
C LYS A 51 6.67 2.36 15.95
N TYR A 52 6.30 2.04 14.72
CA TYR A 52 6.53 0.72 14.13
C TYR A 52 7.79 0.65 13.28
N LEU A 53 8.17 1.73 12.60
CA LEU A 53 9.29 1.74 11.66
C LEU A 53 10.45 2.62 12.10
N GLY A 54 10.27 3.43 13.16
CA GLY A 54 11.25 4.44 13.50
C GLY A 54 11.37 5.54 12.44
N GLN A 55 10.37 5.66 11.59
CA GLN A 55 10.31 6.62 10.50
C GLN A 55 9.04 7.46 10.63
N GLY A 56 9.20 8.78 10.71
CA GLY A 56 8.05 9.68 10.75
C GLY A 56 7.28 9.70 9.43
N HIS A 57 6.12 10.33 9.44
CA HIS A 57 5.36 10.56 8.21
C HIS A 57 6.21 11.28 7.19
N ILE A 58 6.05 10.91 5.92
CA ILE A 58 6.77 11.54 4.81
C ILE A 58 5.82 12.40 3.99
N VAL A 59 6.36 13.49 3.47
CA VAL A 59 5.73 14.29 2.41
C VAL A 59 6.51 13.99 1.13
N PRO A 60 5.85 13.68 0.02
CA PRO A 60 6.56 13.42 -1.24
C PRO A 60 7.49 14.57 -1.60
N ASP A 61 8.77 14.24 -1.81
CA ASP A 61 9.83 15.19 -2.10
C ASP A 61 10.83 14.52 -3.05
N VAL A 62 11.39 15.31 -3.95
CA VAL A 62 12.43 14.86 -4.90
C VAL A 62 13.60 14.22 -4.16
N ALA A 63 13.93 14.72 -2.98
CA ALA A 63 15.03 14.20 -2.16
C ALA A 63 14.83 12.74 -1.72
N LEU A 64 13.60 12.23 -1.73
CA LEU A 64 13.30 10.85 -1.38
C LEU A 64 13.59 9.85 -2.52
N GLY A 65 13.91 10.35 -3.71
CA GLY A 65 14.35 9.54 -4.83
C GLY A 65 13.23 9.05 -5.75
N PRO A 66 13.62 8.43 -6.88
CA PRO A 66 12.66 8.05 -7.93
C PRO A 66 11.72 6.93 -7.53
N ASN A 67 12.15 6.00 -6.70
CA ASN A 67 11.29 4.89 -6.27
C ASN A 67 10.10 5.38 -5.45
N VAL A 68 10.35 6.29 -4.51
CA VAL A 68 9.30 6.90 -3.70
C VAL A 68 8.38 7.76 -4.57
N ALA A 69 8.93 8.48 -5.54
CA ALA A 69 8.14 9.28 -6.48
C ALA A 69 7.18 8.42 -7.30
N LEU A 70 7.64 7.28 -7.80
CA LEU A 70 6.79 6.33 -8.54
C LEU A 70 5.69 5.75 -7.66
N LEU A 71 6.02 5.38 -6.43
CA LEU A 71 5.03 4.87 -5.49
C LEU A 71 3.98 5.94 -5.13
N ASN A 72 4.40 7.19 -5.00
CA ASN A 72 3.47 8.28 -4.76
C ASN A 72 2.50 8.47 -5.93
N TRP A 73 3.00 8.37 -7.15
CA TRP A 73 2.16 8.41 -8.35
C TRP A 73 1.16 7.24 -8.34
N LEU A 74 1.61 6.03 -8.04
CA LEU A 74 0.76 4.85 -7.95
C LEU A 74 -0.32 5.02 -6.87
N ARG A 75 0.04 5.59 -5.73
CA ARG A 75 -0.90 5.89 -4.65
C ARG A 75 -1.98 6.87 -5.12
N ALA A 76 -1.59 7.91 -5.85
CA ALA A 76 -2.55 8.87 -6.40
C ALA A 76 -3.51 8.19 -7.39
N GLN A 77 -3.01 7.30 -8.23
CA GLN A 77 -3.84 6.51 -9.15
C GLN A 77 -4.82 5.61 -8.40
N ALA A 78 -4.38 4.95 -7.34
CA ALA A 78 -5.25 4.11 -6.52
C ALA A 78 -6.40 4.92 -5.90
N ARG A 79 -6.11 6.13 -5.43
CA ARG A 79 -7.14 7.04 -4.90
C ARG A 79 -8.12 7.50 -5.96
N GLU A 80 -7.66 7.78 -7.17
CA GLU A 80 -8.54 8.13 -8.28
C GLU A 80 -9.48 6.99 -8.65
N VAL A 81 -8.98 5.75 -8.64
CA VAL A 81 -9.82 4.57 -8.90
C VAL A 81 -10.88 4.42 -7.81
N GLU A 82 -10.52 4.62 -6.56
CA GLU A 82 -11.48 4.59 -5.44
C GLU A 82 -12.59 5.62 -5.63
N VAL A 83 -12.24 6.85 -5.94
CA VAL A 83 -13.19 7.93 -6.19
C VAL A 83 -14.09 7.61 -7.38
N ALA A 84 -13.51 7.13 -8.48
CA ALA A 84 -14.27 6.75 -9.67
C ALA A 84 -15.27 5.62 -9.37
N TYR A 85 -14.87 4.64 -8.57
CA TYR A 85 -15.72 3.53 -8.16
C TYR A 85 -16.98 4.04 -7.44
N VAL A 86 -16.81 4.98 -6.52
CA VAL A 86 -17.92 5.62 -5.82
C VAL A 86 -18.78 6.45 -6.78
N GLN A 87 -18.16 7.24 -7.66
CA GLN A 87 -18.87 8.13 -8.57
C GLN A 87 -19.75 7.42 -9.58
N VAL A 88 -19.35 6.22 -10.04
CA VAL A 88 -20.17 5.42 -10.97
C VAL A 88 -21.25 4.61 -10.27
N GLY A 89 -21.39 4.75 -8.96
CA GLY A 89 -22.46 4.10 -8.19
C GLY A 89 -22.25 2.62 -7.92
N MET A 90 -21.02 2.15 -7.96
CA MET A 90 -20.69 0.77 -7.58
C MET A 90 -20.91 0.58 -6.07
N GLU A 91 -21.54 -0.53 -5.68
CA GLU A 91 -22.04 -0.72 -4.32
C GLU A 91 -21.32 -1.79 -3.51
N ARG A 92 -20.28 -2.42 -4.06
CA ARG A 92 -19.53 -3.47 -3.37
C ARG A 92 -18.63 -2.86 -2.29
N GLU A 93 -19.06 -2.96 -1.03
CA GLU A 93 -18.31 -2.41 0.11
C GLU A 93 -16.95 -3.09 0.30
N ASP A 94 -16.84 -4.38 0.03
CA ASP A 94 -15.57 -5.10 0.14
C ASP A 94 -14.54 -4.62 -0.89
N ILE A 95 -14.97 -4.34 -2.12
CA ILE A 95 -14.09 -3.80 -3.16
C ILE A 95 -13.66 -2.37 -2.79
N LEU A 96 -14.61 -1.54 -2.36
CA LEU A 96 -14.30 -0.17 -1.93
C LEU A 96 -13.32 -0.16 -0.76
N ALA A 97 -13.52 -1.02 0.23
CA ALA A 97 -12.61 -1.16 1.36
C ALA A 97 -11.23 -1.63 0.92
N SER A 98 -11.15 -2.56 -0.04
CA SER A 98 -9.90 -3.05 -0.59
C SER A 98 -9.14 -1.96 -1.34
N LEU A 99 -9.83 -1.12 -2.13
CA LEU A 99 -9.23 0.03 -2.82
C LEU A 99 -8.70 1.07 -1.81
N ASN A 100 -9.46 1.33 -0.76
CA ASN A 100 -9.05 2.25 0.29
C ASN A 100 -7.77 1.76 0.99
N ARG A 101 -7.73 0.48 1.38
CA ARG A 101 -6.55 -0.11 2.02
C ARG A 101 -5.36 -0.19 1.08
N LEU A 102 -5.59 -0.35 -0.23
CA LEU A 102 -4.51 -0.34 -1.21
C LEU A 102 -3.72 0.96 -1.15
N SER A 103 -4.41 2.09 -1.05
CA SER A 103 -3.78 3.40 -0.90
C SER A 103 -2.88 3.44 0.35
N SER A 104 -3.38 2.93 1.47
CA SER A 104 -2.61 2.84 2.72
C SER A 104 -1.42 1.88 2.61
N ALA A 105 -1.61 0.74 1.93
CA ALA A 105 -0.55 -0.23 1.68
C ALA A 105 0.58 0.38 0.84
N ILE A 106 0.24 1.14 -0.19
CA ILE A 106 1.23 1.82 -1.02
C ILE A 106 2.00 2.85 -0.18
N TYR A 107 1.32 3.59 0.68
CA TYR A 107 1.98 4.53 1.58
C TYR A 107 2.95 3.82 2.53
N VAL A 108 2.56 2.69 3.11
CA VAL A 108 3.45 1.87 3.95
C VAL A 108 4.67 1.41 3.15
N LEU A 109 4.47 1.00 1.89
CA LEU A 109 5.59 0.61 1.03
C LEU A 109 6.53 1.79 0.76
N MET A 110 5.99 3.00 0.59
CA MET A 110 6.82 4.22 0.49
C MET A 110 7.71 4.38 1.73
N LEU A 111 7.13 4.24 2.91
CA LEU A 111 7.85 4.34 4.18
C LEU A 111 8.94 3.26 4.29
N LEU A 112 8.61 2.02 3.99
CA LEU A 112 9.57 0.91 3.99
C LEU A 112 10.70 1.14 3.00
N THR A 113 10.40 1.71 1.84
CA THR A 113 11.39 2.04 0.82
C THR A 113 12.35 3.11 1.32
N VAL A 114 11.84 4.15 1.98
CA VAL A 114 12.68 5.20 2.59
C VAL A 114 13.61 4.58 3.63
N VAL A 115 13.09 3.72 4.50
CA VAL A 115 13.89 3.04 5.53
C VAL A 115 14.99 2.19 4.88
N ALA A 116 14.64 1.38 3.87
CA ALA A 116 15.59 0.52 3.17
C ALA A 116 16.68 1.32 2.45
N GLU A 117 16.29 2.36 1.73
CA GLU A 117 17.22 3.18 0.97
C GLU A 117 18.14 4.03 1.86
N SER A 118 17.75 4.26 3.11
CA SER A 118 18.60 4.92 4.10
C SER A 118 19.58 3.98 4.79
N GLY A 119 19.60 2.71 4.41
CA GLY A 119 20.49 1.70 5.00
C GLY A 119 20.06 1.16 6.35
N ARG A 120 18.85 1.51 6.80
CA ARG A 120 18.31 1.00 8.06
C ARG A 120 17.79 -0.44 7.89
N ASP A 121 17.85 -1.22 8.97
CA ASP A 121 17.44 -2.62 8.97
C ASP A 121 15.93 -2.76 9.16
N ILE A 122 15.25 -3.24 8.12
CA ILE A 122 13.80 -3.44 8.12
C ILE A 122 13.41 -4.66 8.96
N SER A 123 14.30 -5.64 9.13
CA SER A 123 14.00 -6.86 9.90
C SER A 123 13.73 -6.57 11.39
N LYS A 124 14.08 -5.39 11.87
CA LYS A 124 13.84 -4.95 13.24
C LYS A 124 12.56 -4.14 13.39
N VAL A 125 11.73 -4.08 12.37
CA VAL A 125 10.43 -3.42 12.45
C VAL A 125 9.57 -4.16 13.46
N GLY A 126 9.03 -3.41 14.43
CA GLY A 126 8.32 -3.96 15.58
C GLY A 126 6.88 -4.41 15.28
N LEU A 127 6.73 -5.16 14.20
CA LEU A 127 5.46 -5.77 13.84
C LEU A 127 5.49 -7.24 14.26
#